data_42f363363bd31d094dced01643fd0a6a
#
_entry.id   42f363363bd31d094dced01643fd0a6a
#
_cell.length_a   1.000
_cell.length_b   1.000
_cell.length_c   1.000
_cell.angle_alpha   90.00
_cell.angle_beta   90.00
_cell.angle_gamma   90.00
#
_symmetry.space_group_name_H-M   'P 1'
#
loop_
_entity.id
_entity.type
_entity.pdbx_description
1 polymer ?
#
loop_
_entity_poly.entity_id
_entity_poly.type
_entity_poly.pdbx_seq_one_letter_code
_entity_poly.pdbx_strand_id
1 'polypeptide(L)'
;FTILLVRAFKLESGNTESFDDVNANDYFASELSTARNTGIVNGIGENRYAPKNPITRQDMMLILYRALNKLGIKLKASDAAEANTYADYSNVSDYAKEAVEALVNAGIVNGKSGKIAPKDFATRAEVAVILKRVLDLTEKK
;
A
#
# COMPACT_ATOMS: atom_id res chain seq x y z
N PHE A 1 4.84 -3.72 -6.23
CA PHE A 1 3.58 -3.05 -5.83
C PHE A 1 3.64 -1.54 -6.00
N THR A 2 4.61 -0.88 -5.35
CA THR A 2 4.73 0.59 -5.36
C THR A 2 4.76 1.18 -6.76
N ILE A 3 5.51 0.58 -7.67
CA ILE A 3 5.61 1.02 -9.06
C ILE A 3 4.25 0.97 -9.76
N LEU A 4 3.54 -0.15 -9.59
CA LEU A 4 2.21 -0.34 -10.17
C LEU A 4 1.23 0.71 -9.63
N LEU A 5 1.32 0.99 -8.34
CA LEU A 5 0.48 1.98 -7.67
C LEU A 5 0.74 3.39 -8.23
N VAL A 6 2.01 3.79 -8.33
CA VAL A 6 2.40 5.11 -8.87
C VAL A 6 1.87 5.27 -10.30
N ARG A 7 2.03 4.25 -11.14
CA ARG A 7 1.55 4.27 -12.52
C ARG A 7 0.03 4.26 -12.62
N ALA A 8 -0.62 3.40 -11.85
CA ALA A 8 -2.08 3.27 -11.88
C ALA A 8 -2.79 4.57 -11.50
N PHE A 9 -2.26 5.28 -10.52
CA PHE A 9 -2.82 6.54 -10.04
C PHE A 9 -2.20 7.78 -10.67
N LYS A 10 -1.26 7.61 -11.60
CA LYS A 10 -0.56 8.70 -12.29
C LYS A 10 0.02 9.72 -11.32
N LEU A 11 0.66 9.21 -10.26
CA LEU A 11 1.25 10.07 -9.25
C LEU A 11 2.49 10.78 -9.79
N GLU A 12 2.63 12.05 -9.46
CA GLU A 12 3.75 12.89 -9.92
C GLU A 12 4.37 13.63 -8.73
N SER A 13 5.64 13.94 -8.86
CA SER A 13 6.38 14.75 -7.90
C SER A 13 7.34 15.66 -8.64
N GLY A 14 7.43 16.90 -8.18
CA GLY A 14 8.42 17.86 -8.68
C GLY A 14 9.83 17.63 -8.14
N ASN A 15 9.98 16.80 -7.10
CA ASN A 15 11.27 16.48 -6.51
C ASN A 15 11.80 15.16 -7.08
N THR A 16 13.14 15.03 -7.08
CA THR A 16 13.83 13.87 -7.66
C THR A 16 14.70 13.14 -6.63
N GLU A 17 14.49 13.39 -5.34
CA GLU A 17 15.22 12.65 -4.30
C GLU A 17 14.93 11.16 -4.38
N SER A 18 15.96 10.36 -4.17
CA SER A 18 15.88 8.91 -4.26
C SER A 18 16.48 8.24 -3.03
N PHE A 19 16.26 6.94 -2.92
CA PHE A 19 16.91 6.11 -1.90
C PHE A 19 18.33 5.75 -2.33
N ASP A 20 19.22 5.58 -1.35
CA ASP A 20 20.65 5.29 -1.60
C ASP A 20 20.89 3.94 -2.27
N ASP A 21 19.98 2.99 -2.06
CA ASP A 21 20.05 1.63 -2.65
C ASP A 21 19.29 1.51 -3.98
N VAL A 22 18.89 2.63 -4.59
CA VAL A 22 18.23 2.67 -5.90
C VAL A 22 19.12 3.44 -6.88
N ASN A 23 19.54 2.78 -7.95
CA ASN A 23 20.34 3.42 -9.01
C ASN A 23 19.42 4.21 -9.95
N ALA A 24 19.92 5.36 -10.43
CA ALA A 24 19.16 6.20 -11.37
C ALA A 24 18.80 5.48 -12.67
N ASN A 25 19.56 4.46 -13.05
CA ASN A 25 19.34 3.65 -14.25
C ASN A 25 18.38 2.46 -14.03
N ASP A 26 17.95 2.20 -12.80
CA ASP A 26 16.96 1.16 -12.54
C ASP A 26 15.62 1.53 -13.17
N TYR A 27 14.93 0.55 -13.79
CA TYR A 27 13.68 0.80 -14.49
C TYR A 27 12.58 1.36 -13.57
N PHE A 28 12.71 1.15 -12.27
CA PHE A 28 11.75 1.59 -11.26
C PHE A 28 12.18 2.87 -10.51
N ALA A 29 13.34 3.46 -10.86
CA ALA A 29 13.91 4.57 -10.10
C ALA A 29 13.00 5.80 -10.06
N SER A 30 12.37 6.14 -11.17
CA SER A 30 11.47 7.28 -11.29
C SER A 30 10.22 7.12 -10.40
N GLU A 31 9.60 5.96 -10.45
CA GLU A 31 8.39 5.68 -9.65
C GLU A 31 8.70 5.64 -8.17
N LEU A 32 9.84 5.07 -7.76
CA LEU A 32 10.24 5.07 -6.35
C LEU A 32 10.56 6.47 -5.86
N SER A 33 11.22 7.29 -6.67
CA SER A 33 11.44 8.69 -6.34
C SER A 33 10.11 9.42 -6.14
N THR A 34 9.15 9.24 -7.03
CA THR A 34 7.82 9.81 -6.89
C THR A 34 7.13 9.35 -5.60
N ALA A 35 7.14 8.05 -5.33
CA ALA A 35 6.53 7.51 -4.11
C ALA A 35 7.17 8.06 -2.83
N ARG A 36 8.50 8.22 -2.83
CA ARG A 36 9.21 8.84 -1.71
C ARG A 36 8.81 10.30 -1.51
N ASN A 37 8.89 11.09 -2.57
CA ASN A 37 8.67 12.54 -2.49
C ASN A 37 7.21 12.92 -2.27
N THR A 38 6.27 12.02 -2.54
CA THR A 38 4.85 12.18 -2.20
C THR A 38 4.50 11.67 -0.80
N GLY A 39 5.46 11.07 -0.08
CA GLY A 39 5.25 10.56 1.27
C GLY A 39 4.54 9.21 1.35
N ILE A 40 4.33 8.54 0.22
CA ILE A 40 3.67 7.23 0.16
C ILE A 40 4.57 6.14 0.75
N VAL A 41 5.87 6.20 0.45
CA VAL A 41 6.86 5.29 1.03
C VAL A 41 7.93 6.07 1.78
N ASN A 42 8.34 5.55 2.94
CA ASN A 42 9.39 6.15 3.77
C ASN A 42 10.69 5.33 3.77
N GLY A 43 10.68 4.15 3.14
CA GLY A 43 11.82 3.25 3.17
C GLY A 43 11.91 2.43 4.46
N ILE A 44 13.04 1.74 4.61
CA ILE A 44 13.30 0.84 5.75
C ILE A 44 14.28 1.44 6.78
N GLY A 45 14.63 2.71 6.64
CA GLY A 45 15.62 3.41 7.44
C GLY A 45 16.91 3.65 6.68
N GLU A 46 17.76 4.54 7.20
CA GLU A 46 19.05 4.89 6.60
C GLU A 46 18.97 5.28 5.11
N ASN A 47 17.86 5.91 4.71
CA ASN A 47 17.58 6.32 3.35
C ASN A 47 17.59 5.15 2.33
N ARG A 48 17.14 3.96 2.76
CA ARG A 48 17.08 2.74 1.94
C ARG A 48 15.65 2.28 1.73
N TYR A 49 15.38 1.69 0.57
CA TYR A 49 14.07 1.15 0.23
C TYR A 49 14.02 -0.38 0.22
N ALA A 50 15.14 -1.05 -0.06
CA ALA A 50 15.25 -2.50 -0.28
C ALA A 50 14.35 -2.98 -1.43
N PRO A 51 14.57 -2.50 -2.67
CA PRO A 51 13.65 -2.70 -3.79
C PRO A 51 13.47 -4.16 -4.21
N LYS A 52 14.40 -5.03 -3.84
CA LYS A 52 14.36 -6.46 -4.16
C LYS A 52 13.68 -7.32 -3.10
N ASN A 53 13.35 -6.74 -1.94
CA ASN A 53 12.67 -7.47 -0.88
C ASN A 53 11.18 -7.62 -1.19
N PRO A 54 10.58 -8.78 -0.87
CA PRO A 54 9.13 -8.92 -0.98
C PRO A 54 8.44 -8.03 0.03
N ILE A 55 7.23 -7.57 -0.31
CA ILE A 55 6.43 -6.72 0.56
C ILE A 55 5.44 -7.57 1.38
N THR A 56 5.30 -7.25 2.66
CA THR A 56 4.27 -7.87 3.50
C THR A 56 2.88 -7.29 3.19
N ARG A 57 1.85 -8.05 3.53
CA ARG A 57 0.47 -7.62 3.33
C ARG A 57 0.18 -6.31 4.09
N GLN A 58 0.63 -6.19 5.34
CA GLN A 58 0.43 -4.95 6.11
C GLN A 58 1.14 -3.74 5.50
N ASP A 59 2.35 -3.92 4.96
CA ASP A 59 3.09 -2.84 4.33
C ASP A 59 2.45 -2.43 3.00
N MET A 60 1.95 -3.39 2.23
CA MET A 60 1.16 -3.11 1.03
C MET A 60 -0.08 -2.27 1.36
N MET A 61 -0.80 -2.64 2.41
CA MET A 61 -1.97 -1.90 2.86
C MET A 61 -1.60 -0.48 3.30
N LEU A 62 -0.49 -0.32 4.01
CA LEU A 62 -0.02 0.98 4.46
C LEU A 62 0.31 1.90 3.28
N ILE A 63 1.04 1.40 2.30
CA ILE A 63 1.40 2.17 1.11
C ILE A 63 0.14 2.56 0.33
N LEU A 64 -0.79 1.63 0.15
CA LEU A 64 -2.06 1.89 -0.52
C LEU A 64 -2.89 2.95 0.22
N TYR A 65 -3.00 2.84 1.54
CA TYR A 65 -3.73 3.79 2.37
C TYR A 65 -3.16 5.21 2.25
N ARG A 66 -1.84 5.34 2.29
CA ARG A 66 -1.15 6.62 2.10
C ARG A 66 -1.42 7.21 0.71
N ALA A 67 -1.41 6.36 -0.33
CA ALA A 67 -1.71 6.79 -1.69
C ALA A 67 -3.15 7.32 -1.82
N LEU A 68 -4.10 6.61 -1.24
CA LEU A 68 -5.51 7.04 -1.24
C LEU A 68 -5.70 8.37 -0.52
N ASN A 69 -5.05 8.55 0.63
CA ASN A 69 -5.09 9.81 1.36
C ASN A 69 -4.48 10.95 0.54
N LYS A 70 -3.37 10.69 -0.15
CA LYS A 70 -2.71 11.68 -1.01
C LYS A 70 -3.63 12.13 -2.15
N LEU A 71 -4.45 11.22 -2.67
CA LEU A 71 -5.41 11.51 -3.72
C LEU A 71 -6.72 12.12 -3.20
N GLY A 72 -6.85 12.32 -1.89
CA GLY A 72 -8.07 12.83 -1.28
C GLY A 72 -9.22 11.85 -1.27
N ILE A 73 -8.95 10.56 -1.47
CA ILE A 73 -9.96 9.52 -1.46
C ILE A 73 -10.20 9.06 -0.03
N LYS A 74 -11.38 9.37 0.50
CA LYS A 74 -11.77 8.93 1.84
C LYS A 74 -12.50 7.60 1.76
N LEU A 75 -12.00 6.64 2.52
CA LEU A 75 -12.63 5.33 2.61
C LEU A 75 -13.80 5.39 3.58
N LYS A 76 -14.91 4.78 3.20
CA LYS A 76 -16.09 4.63 4.06
C LYS A 76 -16.12 3.21 4.56
N ALA A 77 -16.48 3.05 5.84
CA ALA A 77 -16.77 1.74 6.39
C ALA A 77 -17.92 1.11 5.59
N SER A 78 -17.77 -0.16 5.26
CA SER A 78 -18.82 -0.97 4.65
C SER A 78 -19.41 -1.90 5.71
N ASP A 79 -20.46 -2.64 5.35
CA ASP A 79 -21.03 -3.68 6.21
C ASP A 79 -20.14 -4.93 6.30
N ALA A 80 -18.92 -4.87 5.73
CA ALA A 80 -17.95 -5.93 5.85
C ALA A 80 -17.48 -6.12 7.30
N ALA A 81 -16.95 -7.31 7.59
CA ALA A 81 -16.42 -7.61 8.93
C ALA A 81 -15.35 -6.60 9.33
N GLU A 82 -15.43 -6.11 10.55
CA GLU A 82 -14.45 -5.19 11.10
C GLU A 82 -13.09 -5.89 11.28
N ALA A 83 -12.01 -5.15 11.02
CA ALA A 83 -10.65 -5.69 11.09
C ALA A 83 -10.34 -6.31 12.46
N ASN A 84 -10.78 -5.68 13.54
CA ASN A 84 -10.52 -6.15 14.90
C ASN A 84 -11.23 -7.47 15.27
N THR A 85 -12.17 -7.95 14.45
CA THR A 85 -12.82 -9.24 14.63
C THR A 85 -12.00 -10.42 14.11
N TYR A 86 -10.96 -10.16 13.30
CA TYR A 86 -10.07 -11.21 12.83
C TYR A 86 -9.18 -11.72 13.97
N ALA A 87 -9.01 -13.05 14.03
CA ALA A 87 -8.27 -13.69 15.12
C ALA A 87 -6.82 -13.22 15.25
N ASP A 88 -6.19 -12.84 14.14
CA ASP A 88 -4.80 -12.41 14.08
C ASP A 88 -4.62 -10.87 14.01
N TYR A 89 -5.65 -10.11 14.32
CA TYR A 89 -5.57 -8.65 14.33
C TYR A 89 -4.43 -8.13 15.22
N SER A 90 -4.18 -8.78 16.35
CA SER A 90 -3.09 -8.42 17.26
C SER A 90 -1.69 -8.55 16.64
N ASN A 91 -1.56 -9.30 15.54
CA ASN A 91 -0.29 -9.44 14.82
C ASN A 91 0.01 -8.27 13.88
N VAL A 92 -0.96 -7.37 13.67
CA VAL A 92 -0.74 -6.16 12.88
C VAL A 92 0.17 -5.22 13.68
N SER A 93 1.25 -4.76 13.04
CA SER A 93 2.16 -3.79 13.67
C SER A 93 1.45 -2.46 13.91
N ASP A 94 1.81 -1.77 14.99
CA ASP A 94 1.13 -0.53 15.39
C ASP A 94 1.13 0.53 14.27
N TYR A 95 2.23 0.63 13.53
CA TYR A 95 2.35 1.59 12.43
C TYR A 95 1.37 1.32 11.27
N ALA A 96 0.87 0.10 11.14
CA ALA A 96 -0.02 -0.31 10.04
C ALA A 96 -1.49 -0.45 10.46
N LYS A 97 -1.81 -0.37 11.76
CA LYS A 97 -3.18 -0.62 12.25
C LYS A 97 -4.23 0.25 11.60
N GLU A 98 -4.00 1.55 11.54
CA GLU A 98 -4.96 2.48 10.93
C GLU A 98 -5.23 2.12 9.45
N ALA A 99 -4.18 1.82 8.69
CA ALA A 99 -4.31 1.45 7.29
C ALA A 99 -5.06 0.13 7.11
N VAL A 100 -4.72 -0.88 7.91
CA VAL A 100 -5.38 -2.19 7.88
C VAL A 100 -6.86 -2.06 8.21
N GLU A 101 -7.19 -1.35 9.29
CA GLU A 101 -8.58 -1.12 9.67
C GLU A 101 -9.36 -0.42 8.56
N ALA A 102 -8.81 0.65 8.01
CA ALA A 102 -9.48 1.41 6.96
C ALA A 102 -9.78 0.58 5.72
N LEU A 103 -8.80 -0.20 5.26
CA LEU A 103 -8.92 -0.99 4.04
C LEU A 103 -9.80 -2.23 4.21
N VAL A 104 -9.73 -2.89 5.36
CA VAL A 104 -10.57 -4.05 5.67
C VAL A 104 -12.01 -3.59 5.87
N ASN A 105 -12.23 -2.56 6.67
CA ASN A 105 -13.57 -2.03 6.95
C ASN A 105 -14.25 -1.46 5.70
N ALA A 106 -13.47 -0.97 4.73
CA ALA A 106 -13.99 -0.50 3.45
C ALA A 106 -14.25 -1.62 2.43
N GLY A 107 -13.91 -2.87 2.77
CA GLY A 107 -14.09 -4.02 1.88
C GLY A 107 -13.08 -4.08 0.73
N ILE A 108 -12.02 -3.26 0.76
CA ILE A 108 -10.98 -3.27 -0.27
C ILE A 108 -10.07 -4.49 -0.10
N VAL A 109 -9.72 -4.80 1.14
CA VAL A 109 -8.92 -5.96 1.48
C VAL A 109 -9.78 -6.93 2.28
N ASN A 110 -9.87 -8.16 1.78
CA ASN A 110 -10.55 -9.25 2.48
C ASN A 110 -9.52 -10.13 3.18
N GLY A 111 -9.95 -10.81 4.21
CA GLY A 111 -9.09 -11.77 4.88
C GLY A 111 -8.70 -12.93 3.96
N LYS A 112 -7.61 -13.60 4.32
CA LYS A 112 -7.10 -14.80 3.67
C LYS A 112 -7.32 -15.96 4.62
N SER A 113 -8.21 -16.89 4.23
CA SER A 113 -8.58 -18.04 5.09
C SER A 113 -9.05 -17.59 6.50
N GLY A 114 -9.82 -16.51 6.58
CA GLY A 114 -10.33 -15.97 7.84
C GLY A 114 -9.33 -15.19 8.67
N LYS A 115 -8.19 -14.81 8.09
CA LYS A 115 -7.11 -14.07 8.75
C LYS A 115 -6.70 -12.85 7.94
N ILE A 116 -6.21 -11.81 8.61
CA ILE A 116 -5.60 -10.64 7.96
C ILE A 116 -4.26 -11.03 7.34
N ALA A 117 -3.52 -11.93 8.00
CA ALA A 117 -2.17 -12.38 7.61
C ALA A 117 -1.23 -11.19 7.33
N PRO A 118 -1.04 -10.27 8.31
CA PRO A 118 -0.32 -9.01 8.07
C PRO A 118 1.15 -9.20 7.75
N LYS A 119 1.77 -10.24 8.28
CA LYS A 119 3.20 -10.54 8.10
C LYS A 119 3.49 -11.42 6.89
N ASP A 120 2.47 -12.00 6.27
CA ASP A 120 2.63 -12.78 5.05
C ASP A 120 3.02 -11.86 3.90
N PHE A 121 3.76 -12.38 2.94
CA PHE A 121 4.09 -11.62 1.74
C PHE A 121 2.87 -11.49 0.82
N ALA A 122 2.70 -10.31 0.26
CA ALA A 122 1.65 -10.05 -0.72
C ALA A 122 1.98 -10.79 -2.03
N THR A 123 0.96 -11.41 -2.63
CA THR A 123 1.11 -12.08 -3.92
C THR A 123 0.72 -11.14 -5.06
N ARG A 124 1.18 -11.45 -6.28
CA ARG A 124 0.79 -10.70 -7.48
C ARG A 124 -0.72 -10.73 -7.71
N ALA A 125 -1.36 -11.88 -7.45
CA ALA A 125 -2.81 -12.02 -7.59
C ALA A 125 -3.56 -11.12 -6.61
N GLU A 126 -3.12 -11.05 -5.36
CA GLU A 126 -3.70 -10.16 -4.35
C GLU A 126 -3.56 -8.69 -4.76
N VAL A 127 -2.38 -8.31 -5.21
CA VAL A 127 -2.10 -6.93 -5.67
C VAL A 127 -3.03 -6.57 -6.82
N ALA A 128 -3.19 -7.44 -7.81
CA ALA A 128 -4.06 -7.19 -8.96
C ALA A 128 -5.53 -6.99 -8.55
N VAL A 129 -6.03 -7.84 -7.65
CA VAL A 129 -7.41 -7.74 -7.15
C VAL A 129 -7.62 -6.43 -6.37
N ILE A 130 -6.69 -6.08 -5.49
CA ILE A 130 -6.77 -4.88 -4.67
C ILE A 130 -6.72 -3.61 -5.54
N LEU A 131 -5.78 -3.55 -6.48
CA LEU A 131 -5.68 -2.41 -7.40
C LEU A 131 -6.94 -2.25 -8.24
N LYS A 132 -7.52 -3.36 -8.72
CA LYS A 132 -8.78 -3.33 -9.47
C LYS A 132 -9.92 -2.74 -8.62
N ARG A 133 -10.06 -3.20 -7.38
CA ARG A 133 -11.10 -2.69 -6.47
C ARG A 133 -10.94 -1.18 -6.22
N VAL A 134 -9.72 -0.74 -6.01
CA VAL A 134 -9.44 0.68 -5.75
C VAL A 134 -9.70 1.51 -7.01
N LEU A 135 -9.27 1.06 -8.18
CA LEU A 135 -9.55 1.76 -9.44
C LEU A 135 -11.04 1.87 -9.71
N ASP A 136 -11.80 0.80 -9.45
CA ASP A 136 -13.25 0.84 -9.58
C ASP A 136 -13.89 1.88 -8.66
N LEU A 137 -13.36 2.07 -7.44
CA LEU A 137 -13.81 3.12 -6.54
C LEU A 137 -13.49 4.53 -7.04
N THR A 138 -12.34 4.73 -7.67
CA THR A 138 -11.93 6.03 -8.19
C THR A 138 -12.72 6.44 -9.44
N GLU A 139 -13.08 5.47 -10.28
CA GLU A 139 -13.86 5.71 -11.48
C GLU A 139 -15.33 6.07 -11.21
N LYS A 140 -15.86 5.69 -10.04
CA LYS A 140 -17.24 6.00 -9.62
C LYS A 140 -17.40 7.41 -9.05
N LYS A 141 -16.33 8.14 -8.94
CA LYS A 141 -16.35 9.55 -8.57
C LYS A 141 -16.34 10.41 -9.84
#